data_d0a7551b3d1c357eae8ada07dae7b237
#
_entry.id   d0a7551b3d1c357eae8ada07dae7b237
#
_cell.length_a   1.000
_cell.length_b   1.000
_cell.length_c   1.000
_cell.angle_alpha   90.00
_cell.angle_beta   90.00
_cell.angle_gamma   90.00
#
_symmetry.space_group_name_H-M   'P 1'
#
loop_
_entity.id
_entity.type
_entity.pdbx_description
1 polymer ?
#
loop_
_entity_poly.entity_id
_entity_poly.type
_entity_poly.pdbx_seq_one_letter_code
_entity_poly.pdbx_strand_id
1 'polypeptide(L)'
;ALTTEFDHILFESCSGGGGRFDPGMLYYMPQTWVSDDTDAYERQFIQYGTSFAYPTITMGSHVSVSPNHQTRRETPLDTRGFISMMANLGYELDLSVLSQSELTQVSQQIEYYKSIRGDIQFGRLYRLLSPFGDRGTARLVESEDQERYYLFYFTALYKPNKAKVTLPLTYLSDGHYTVDQIS
;
A
#
# COMPACT_ATOMS: atom_id res chain seq x y z
N ALA A 1 2.68 29.15 12.97
CA ALA A 1 2.26 28.45 11.73
C ALA A 1 1.07 27.54 12.02
N LEU A 2 0.28 27.15 10.99
CA LEU A 2 -0.94 26.34 11.14
C LEU A 2 -0.71 25.08 11.98
N THR A 3 0.33 24.34 11.71
CA THR A 3 0.68 23.08 12.43
C THR A 3 1.07 23.28 13.90
N THR A 4 1.38 24.50 14.32
CA THR A 4 1.65 24.83 15.73
C THR A 4 0.39 25.32 16.43
N GLU A 5 -0.47 26.00 15.69
CA GLU A 5 -1.74 26.52 16.19
C GLU A 5 -2.81 25.41 16.30
N PHE A 6 -2.77 24.45 15.39
CA PHE A 6 -3.69 23.29 15.31
C PHE A 6 -2.92 21.98 15.46
N ASP A 7 -2.24 21.80 16.58
CA ASP A 7 -1.38 20.65 16.86
C ASP A 7 -2.11 19.29 16.96
N HIS A 8 -3.43 19.34 17.14
CA HIS A 8 -4.32 18.17 17.15
C HIS A 8 -4.83 17.76 15.75
N ILE A 9 -4.47 18.51 14.68
CA ILE A 9 -4.84 18.22 13.30
C ILE A 9 -3.63 17.65 12.57
N LEU A 10 -3.78 16.46 11.95
CA LEU A 10 -2.80 15.91 11.03
C LEU A 10 -2.95 16.57 9.66
N PHE A 11 -1.88 17.16 9.17
CA PHE A 11 -1.81 17.75 7.84
C PHE A 11 -1.11 16.79 6.88
N GLU A 12 -1.64 16.69 5.67
CA GLU A 12 -1.02 15.97 4.56
C GLU A 12 -0.43 16.96 3.55
N SER A 13 0.77 16.67 3.07
CA SER A 13 1.39 17.40 1.96
C SER A 13 1.04 16.73 0.63
N CYS A 14 0.90 17.55 -0.43
CA CYS A 14 0.68 17.05 -1.78
C CYS A 14 1.62 17.73 -2.78
N SER A 15 1.32 18.97 -3.19
CA SER A 15 2.09 19.71 -4.20
C SER A 15 2.22 19.00 -5.54
N GLY A 16 1.06 18.64 -6.13
CA GLY A 16 1.02 18.01 -7.44
C GLY A 16 1.66 16.62 -7.44
N GLY A 17 1.17 15.74 -6.57
CA GLY A 17 1.64 14.36 -6.51
C GLY A 17 3.06 14.19 -5.97
N GLY A 18 3.35 14.82 -4.84
CA GLY A 18 4.61 14.61 -4.12
C GLY A 18 5.75 15.56 -4.51
N GLY A 19 5.48 16.66 -5.21
CA GLY A 19 6.49 17.65 -5.60
C GLY A 19 7.21 18.34 -4.43
N ARG A 20 6.72 18.19 -3.20
CA ARG A 20 7.35 18.65 -1.96
C ARG A 20 7.46 17.53 -0.93
N PHE A 21 7.81 16.36 -1.38
CA PHE A 21 8.08 15.23 -0.50
C PHE A 21 9.54 15.28 -0.05
N ASP A 22 9.81 15.91 1.08
CA ASP A 22 11.13 16.07 1.67
C ASP A 22 11.06 15.98 3.21
N PRO A 23 12.19 15.68 3.91
CA PRO A 23 12.20 15.55 5.36
C PRO A 23 11.81 16.83 6.11
N GLY A 24 12.07 18.01 5.54
CA GLY A 24 11.66 19.28 6.13
C GLY A 24 10.14 19.44 6.12
N MET A 25 9.48 19.00 5.04
CA MET A 25 8.03 19.02 4.96
C MET A 25 7.40 17.98 5.88
N LEU A 26 8.00 16.78 6.00
CA LEU A 26 7.51 15.72 6.90
C LEU A 26 7.51 16.12 8.37
N TYR A 27 8.35 17.07 8.77
CA TYR A 27 8.31 17.63 10.14
C TYR A 27 6.99 18.35 10.45
N TYR A 28 6.39 18.96 9.45
CA TYR A 28 5.13 19.71 9.60
C TYR A 28 3.91 18.87 9.15
N MET A 29 4.07 18.02 8.17
CA MET A 29 3.02 17.23 7.52
C MET A 29 3.50 15.80 7.40
N PRO A 30 3.21 14.93 8.39
CA PRO A 30 3.84 13.60 8.52
C PRO A 30 3.43 12.61 7.41
N GLN A 31 2.47 12.98 6.58
CA GLN A 31 2.03 12.20 5.43
C GLN A 31 2.05 13.05 4.16
N THR A 32 2.38 12.41 3.04
CA THR A 32 2.39 13.03 1.71
C THR A 32 1.61 12.19 0.72
N TRP A 33 0.83 12.85 -0.15
CA TRP A 33 0.29 12.25 -1.36
C TRP A 33 1.42 12.10 -2.39
N VAL A 34 1.89 10.87 -2.60
CA VAL A 34 3.15 10.61 -3.29
C VAL A 34 3.07 10.66 -4.83
N SER A 35 1.86 10.57 -5.38
CA SER A 35 1.63 10.69 -6.83
C SER A 35 0.14 10.87 -7.12
N ASP A 36 -0.19 11.72 -8.10
CA ASP A 36 -1.54 11.87 -8.62
C ASP A 36 -1.95 10.71 -9.55
N ASP A 37 -1.03 9.80 -9.87
CA ASP A 37 -1.38 8.55 -10.54
C ASP A 37 -2.00 7.58 -9.52
N THR A 38 -3.32 7.37 -9.67
CA THR A 38 -4.13 6.56 -8.76
C THR A 38 -4.36 5.13 -9.27
N ASP A 39 -3.80 4.77 -10.44
CA ASP A 39 -3.89 3.41 -10.95
C ASP A 39 -3.17 2.42 -10.03
N ALA A 40 -3.88 1.40 -9.56
CA ALA A 40 -3.33 0.46 -8.57
C ALA A 40 -2.12 -0.32 -9.10
N TYR A 41 -2.04 -0.59 -10.40
CA TYR A 41 -0.88 -1.23 -10.99
C TYR A 41 0.34 -0.30 -10.96
N GLU A 42 0.18 0.97 -11.37
CA GLU A 42 1.24 1.97 -11.33
C GLU A 42 1.68 2.28 -9.89
N ARG A 43 0.74 2.26 -8.94
CA ARG A 43 1.04 2.45 -7.51
C ARG A 43 2.04 1.44 -6.96
N GLN A 44 2.13 0.23 -7.51
CA GLN A 44 3.17 -0.73 -7.11
C GLN A 44 4.58 -0.20 -7.38
N PHE A 45 4.79 0.48 -8.53
CA PHE A 45 6.06 1.09 -8.90
C PHE A 45 6.34 2.34 -8.07
N ILE A 46 5.35 3.20 -7.94
CA ILE A 46 5.43 4.45 -7.19
C ILE A 46 5.78 4.20 -5.72
N GLN A 47 5.01 3.36 -5.03
CA GLN A 47 5.24 3.03 -3.63
C GLN A 47 6.54 2.26 -3.41
N TYR A 48 6.92 1.38 -4.34
CA TYR A 48 8.20 0.67 -4.28
C TYR A 48 9.36 1.66 -4.39
N GLY A 49 9.35 2.53 -5.39
CA GLY A 49 10.38 3.55 -5.58
C GLY A 49 10.47 4.51 -4.38
N THR A 50 9.34 5.03 -3.92
CA THR A 50 9.26 5.93 -2.76
C THR A 50 9.83 5.28 -1.49
N SER A 51 9.61 3.99 -1.30
CA SER A 51 10.06 3.26 -0.11
C SER A 51 11.59 3.15 0.04
N PHE A 52 12.38 3.52 -0.97
CA PHE A 52 13.84 3.61 -0.84
C PHE A 52 14.28 4.87 -0.09
N ALA A 53 13.48 5.92 -0.13
CA ALA A 53 13.81 7.20 0.48
C ALA A 53 12.99 7.46 1.75
N TYR A 54 11.75 6.98 1.80
CA TYR A 54 10.79 7.32 2.84
C TYR A 54 10.07 6.09 3.38
N PRO A 55 9.79 6.02 4.70
CA PRO A 55 9.04 4.92 5.30
C PRO A 55 7.58 4.93 4.86
N THR A 56 6.94 3.76 4.89
CA THR A 56 5.55 3.56 4.43
C THR A 56 4.53 4.41 5.17
N ILE A 57 4.77 4.69 6.46
CA ILE A 57 3.89 5.56 7.27
C ILE A 57 3.74 6.98 6.71
N THR A 58 4.68 7.43 5.88
CA THR A 58 4.64 8.78 5.29
C THR A 58 3.89 8.84 3.97
N MET A 59 3.42 7.71 3.44
CA MET A 59 2.82 7.62 2.11
C MET A 59 1.31 7.49 2.16
N GLY A 60 0.57 8.43 1.59
CA GLY A 60 -0.84 8.25 1.27
C GLY A 60 -1.01 7.22 0.14
N SER A 61 -1.95 6.28 0.32
CA SER A 61 -2.25 5.25 -0.66
C SER A 61 -3.75 4.99 -0.71
N HIS A 62 -4.39 5.36 -1.83
CA HIS A 62 -5.83 5.33 -1.93
C HIS A 62 -6.32 4.30 -2.94
N VAL A 63 -7.46 3.70 -2.61
CA VAL A 63 -8.28 2.92 -3.54
C VAL A 63 -9.02 3.90 -4.42
N SER A 64 -8.70 3.92 -5.71
CA SER A 64 -9.33 4.76 -6.71
C SER A 64 -10.42 4.02 -7.49
N VAL A 65 -11.14 4.76 -8.35
CA VAL A 65 -12.16 4.24 -9.23
C VAL A 65 -11.63 3.19 -10.22
N SER A 66 -12.47 2.25 -10.63
CA SER A 66 -12.18 1.31 -11.74
C SER A 66 -13.37 1.30 -12.71
N PRO A 67 -13.14 1.45 -14.03
CA PRO A 67 -11.85 1.68 -14.69
C PRO A 67 -11.16 2.97 -14.21
N ASN A 68 -9.84 2.91 -14.05
CA ASN A 68 -9.07 4.08 -13.62
C ASN A 68 -9.24 5.24 -14.61
N HIS A 69 -9.46 6.46 -14.12
CA HIS A 69 -9.78 7.61 -14.96
C HIS A 69 -8.61 8.08 -15.84
N GLN A 70 -7.36 7.79 -15.45
CA GLN A 70 -6.14 8.17 -16.18
C GLN A 70 -5.73 7.08 -17.19
N THR A 71 -5.60 5.84 -16.75
CA THR A 71 -5.06 4.72 -17.55
C THR A 71 -6.12 3.89 -18.24
N ARG A 72 -7.40 4.00 -17.85
CA ARG A 72 -8.53 3.16 -18.28
C ARG A 72 -8.37 1.68 -17.92
N ARG A 73 -7.41 1.34 -17.06
CA ARG A 73 -7.21 -0.04 -16.59
C ARG A 73 -8.32 -0.42 -15.62
N GLU A 74 -8.85 -1.63 -15.81
CA GLU A 74 -9.74 -2.26 -14.86
C GLU A 74 -8.93 -3.10 -13.87
N THR A 75 -9.16 -2.86 -12.59
CA THR A 75 -8.48 -3.59 -11.51
C THR A 75 -9.52 -3.98 -10.46
N PRO A 76 -9.59 -5.26 -10.06
CA PRO A 76 -10.52 -5.71 -9.03
C PRO A 76 -10.39 -4.93 -7.72
N LEU A 77 -11.48 -4.77 -6.99
CA LEU A 77 -11.52 -4.01 -5.74
C LEU A 77 -10.58 -4.60 -4.67
N ASP A 78 -10.46 -5.93 -4.60
CA ASP A 78 -9.52 -6.61 -3.69
C ASP A 78 -8.09 -6.19 -3.99
N THR A 79 -7.67 -6.28 -5.25
CA THR A 79 -6.32 -5.93 -5.67
C THR A 79 -6.01 -4.46 -5.37
N ARG A 80 -6.96 -3.54 -5.65
CA ARG A 80 -6.82 -2.11 -5.33
C ARG A 80 -6.67 -1.91 -3.82
N GLY A 81 -7.47 -2.61 -3.02
CA GLY A 81 -7.42 -2.57 -1.56
C GLY A 81 -6.08 -3.05 -1.02
N PHE A 82 -5.63 -4.24 -1.41
CA PHE A 82 -4.36 -4.80 -0.91
C PHE A 82 -3.14 -3.97 -1.31
N ILE A 83 -3.12 -3.40 -2.51
CA ILE A 83 -2.05 -2.47 -2.92
C ILE A 83 -2.05 -1.22 -2.03
N SER A 84 -3.23 -0.68 -1.72
CA SER A 84 -3.35 0.50 -0.88
C SER A 84 -3.02 0.21 0.59
N MET A 85 -3.25 -1.00 1.09
CA MET A 85 -2.90 -1.42 2.46
C MET A 85 -1.39 -1.48 2.71
N MET A 86 -0.55 -1.46 1.67
CA MET A 86 0.91 -1.43 1.85
C MET A 86 1.45 -0.06 2.32
N ALA A 87 0.57 0.91 2.57
CA ALA A 87 0.89 2.24 3.10
C ALA A 87 -0.35 2.79 3.85
N ASN A 88 -0.53 4.10 3.95
CA ASN A 88 -1.70 4.68 4.62
C ASN A 88 -2.93 4.58 3.72
N LEU A 89 -3.77 3.59 4.00
CA LEU A 89 -4.99 3.31 3.24
C LEU A 89 -5.99 4.47 3.31
N GLY A 90 -6.50 4.86 2.16
CA GLY A 90 -7.66 5.72 2.00
C GLY A 90 -8.53 5.27 0.80
N TYR A 91 -9.69 5.89 0.64
CA TYR A 91 -10.57 5.68 -0.49
C TYR A 91 -10.81 7.01 -1.21
N GLU A 92 -10.49 7.04 -2.50
CA GLU A 92 -10.64 8.19 -3.38
C GLU A 92 -11.56 7.81 -4.55
N LEU A 93 -12.83 7.58 -4.20
CA LEU A 93 -13.87 7.22 -5.17
C LEU A 93 -15.26 7.57 -4.62
N ASP A 94 -16.23 7.68 -5.52
CA ASP A 94 -17.62 7.88 -5.15
C ASP A 94 -18.24 6.57 -4.65
N LEU A 95 -18.45 6.46 -3.34
CA LEU A 95 -19.06 5.27 -2.73
C LEU A 95 -20.53 5.08 -3.12
N SER A 96 -21.22 6.12 -3.59
CA SER A 96 -22.63 6.05 -3.94
C SER A 96 -22.91 5.24 -5.20
N VAL A 97 -21.91 5.04 -6.05
CA VAL A 97 -22.01 4.25 -7.28
C VAL A 97 -21.66 2.77 -7.10
N LEU A 98 -21.17 2.39 -5.92
CA LEU A 98 -20.83 1.02 -5.61
C LEU A 98 -22.07 0.16 -5.32
N SER A 99 -22.02 -1.09 -5.74
CA SER A 99 -23.01 -2.10 -5.35
C SER A 99 -22.95 -2.40 -3.84
N GLN A 100 -24.01 -2.96 -3.29
CA GLN A 100 -24.05 -3.37 -1.87
C GLN A 100 -22.95 -4.39 -1.53
N SER A 101 -22.58 -5.28 -2.47
CA SER A 101 -21.49 -6.24 -2.29
C SER A 101 -20.13 -5.53 -2.22
N GLU A 102 -19.89 -4.54 -3.07
CA GLU A 102 -18.65 -3.74 -3.04
C GLU A 102 -18.56 -2.89 -1.76
N LEU A 103 -19.65 -2.29 -1.30
CA LEU A 103 -19.69 -1.57 -0.02
C LEU A 103 -19.36 -2.49 1.17
N THR A 104 -19.86 -3.73 1.14
CA THR A 104 -19.52 -4.73 2.15
C THR A 104 -18.03 -5.06 2.11
N GLN A 105 -17.47 -5.24 0.91
CA GLN A 105 -16.05 -5.49 0.71
C GLN A 105 -15.17 -4.32 1.17
N VAL A 106 -15.55 -3.08 0.87
CA VAL A 106 -14.88 -1.87 1.39
C VAL A 106 -14.86 -1.87 2.92
N SER A 107 -16.02 -2.18 3.55
CA SER A 107 -16.09 -2.26 5.02
C SER A 107 -15.14 -3.32 5.59
N GLN A 108 -15.09 -4.50 4.98
CA GLN A 108 -14.17 -5.58 5.38
C GLN A 108 -12.69 -5.19 5.20
N GLN A 109 -12.37 -4.54 4.09
CA GLN A 109 -11.01 -4.03 3.84
C GLN A 109 -10.59 -3.00 4.89
N ILE A 110 -11.47 -2.08 5.25
CA ILE A 110 -11.20 -1.07 6.29
C ILE A 110 -11.02 -1.73 7.67
N GLU A 111 -11.86 -2.67 8.02
CA GLU A 111 -11.77 -3.40 9.28
C GLU A 111 -10.45 -4.19 9.37
N TYR A 112 -10.13 -4.93 8.32
CA TYR A 112 -8.87 -5.66 8.24
C TYR A 112 -7.66 -4.71 8.33
N TYR A 113 -7.64 -3.62 7.55
CA TYR A 113 -6.54 -2.66 7.62
C TYR A 113 -6.38 -2.05 9.01
N LYS A 114 -7.49 -1.72 9.69
CA LYS A 114 -7.43 -1.22 11.07
C LYS A 114 -6.77 -2.20 12.04
N SER A 115 -6.89 -3.50 11.80
CA SER A 115 -6.27 -4.52 12.65
C SER A 115 -4.77 -4.69 12.41
N ILE A 116 -4.27 -4.36 11.20
CA ILE A 116 -2.87 -4.55 10.83
C ILE A 116 -2.08 -3.25 10.66
N ARG A 117 -2.75 -2.08 10.61
CA ARG A 117 -2.12 -0.81 10.23
C ARG A 117 -0.92 -0.41 11.09
N GLY A 118 -0.93 -0.76 12.37
CA GLY A 118 0.20 -0.50 13.27
C GLY A 118 1.45 -1.21 12.78
N ASP A 119 1.34 -2.48 12.44
CA ASP A 119 2.44 -3.27 11.93
C ASP A 119 2.90 -2.78 10.54
N ILE A 120 1.96 -2.39 9.67
CA ILE A 120 2.30 -1.84 8.35
C ILE A 120 3.02 -0.50 8.44
N GLN A 121 2.62 0.36 9.37
CA GLN A 121 3.17 1.71 9.52
C GLN A 121 4.52 1.72 10.23
N PHE A 122 4.69 0.91 11.28
CA PHE A 122 5.86 0.93 12.16
C PHE A 122 6.77 -0.28 11.99
N GLY A 123 6.30 -1.34 11.32
CA GLY A 123 7.08 -2.55 11.06
C GLY A 123 8.23 -2.34 10.08
N ARG A 124 9.06 -3.35 9.97
CA ARG A 124 10.21 -3.36 9.07
C ARG A 124 9.82 -3.88 7.68
N LEU A 125 10.04 -3.06 6.65
CA LEU A 125 9.75 -3.41 5.25
C LEU A 125 10.93 -4.11 4.58
N TYR A 126 10.68 -5.28 4.00
CA TYR A 126 11.60 -6.02 3.13
C TYR A 126 11.05 -6.06 1.70
N ARG A 127 11.87 -5.72 0.72
CA ARG A 127 11.54 -5.75 -0.72
C ARG A 127 12.05 -7.06 -1.31
N LEU A 128 11.15 -8.03 -1.52
CA LEU A 128 11.52 -9.37 -1.98
C LEU A 128 11.60 -9.46 -3.50
N LEU A 129 10.64 -8.87 -4.21
CA LEU A 129 10.63 -8.78 -5.67
C LEU A 129 10.30 -7.36 -6.11
N SER A 130 11.11 -6.86 -7.05
CA SER A 130 10.92 -5.55 -7.66
C SER A 130 9.77 -5.59 -8.69
N PRO A 131 8.89 -4.57 -8.74
CA PRO A 131 7.87 -4.44 -9.77
C PRO A 131 8.46 -4.26 -11.19
N PHE A 132 9.72 -3.84 -11.30
CA PHE A 132 10.43 -3.68 -12.56
C PHE A 132 10.92 -5.01 -13.16
N GLY A 133 10.74 -6.12 -12.45
CA GLY A 133 11.03 -7.47 -12.94
C GLY A 133 9.80 -8.15 -13.56
N ASP A 134 10.00 -9.35 -14.06
CA ASP A 134 8.96 -10.16 -14.74
C ASP A 134 8.23 -11.15 -13.80
N ARG A 135 8.66 -11.26 -12.56
CA ARG A 135 8.15 -12.24 -11.57
C ARG A 135 6.99 -11.75 -10.72
N GLY A 136 6.57 -10.51 -10.88
CA GLY A 136 5.61 -9.81 -10.02
C GLY A 136 6.31 -8.99 -8.93
N THR A 137 5.52 -8.36 -8.07
CA THR A 137 5.99 -7.55 -6.95
C THR A 137 5.79 -8.32 -5.65
N ALA A 138 6.80 -8.37 -4.78
CA ALA A 138 6.63 -8.94 -3.45
C ALA A 138 7.29 -8.06 -2.37
N ARG A 139 6.58 -7.84 -1.29
CA ARG A 139 7.04 -7.12 -0.10
C ARG A 139 6.63 -7.90 1.14
N LEU A 140 7.49 -7.88 2.14
CA LEU A 140 7.23 -8.44 3.45
C LEU A 140 7.32 -7.32 4.48
N VAL A 141 6.37 -7.26 5.38
CA VAL A 141 6.43 -6.38 6.56
C VAL A 141 6.51 -7.26 7.80
N GLU A 142 7.50 -7.03 8.63
CA GLU A 142 7.70 -7.65 9.93
C GLU A 142 7.20 -6.70 11.01
N SER A 143 6.32 -7.15 11.90
CA SER A 143 5.86 -6.36 13.05
C SER A 143 7.02 -5.99 13.99
N GLU A 144 6.85 -4.95 14.80
CA GLU A 144 7.89 -4.50 15.75
C GLU A 144 8.28 -5.58 16.77
N ASP A 145 7.31 -6.42 17.19
CA ASP A 145 7.52 -7.55 18.09
C ASP A 145 8.14 -8.79 17.40
N GLN A 146 8.29 -8.78 16.07
CA GLN A 146 8.82 -9.86 15.24
C GLN A 146 7.99 -11.17 15.28
N GLU A 147 6.74 -11.07 15.72
CA GLU A 147 5.85 -12.23 15.82
C GLU A 147 4.94 -12.41 14.61
N ARG A 148 4.72 -11.33 13.84
CA ARG A 148 3.82 -11.31 12.69
C ARG A 148 4.53 -10.81 11.45
N TYR A 149 4.20 -11.45 10.32
CA TYR A 149 4.74 -11.13 9.02
C TYR A 149 3.61 -10.99 8.01
N TYR A 150 3.63 -9.91 7.23
CA TYR A 150 2.62 -9.62 6.21
C TYR A 150 3.28 -9.68 4.85
N LEU A 151 2.98 -10.73 4.09
CA LEU A 151 3.50 -10.91 2.73
C LEU A 151 2.49 -10.42 1.71
N PHE A 152 2.86 -9.39 0.97
CA PHE A 152 2.11 -8.90 -0.19
C PHE A 152 2.78 -9.39 -1.46
N TYR A 153 2.03 -10.11 -2.30
CA TYR A 153 2.49 -10.58 -3.60
C TYR A 153 1.45 -10.26 -4.68
N PHE A 154 1.90 -9.58 -5.74
CA PHE A 154 1.07 -9.20 -6.86
C PHE A 154 1.69 -9.61 -8.18
N THR A 155 0.83 -10.06 -9.10
CA THR A 155 1.20 -10.32 -10.49
C THR A 155 0.20 -9.62 -11.41
N ALA A 156 0.70 -8.76 -12.30
CA ALA A 156 -0.14 -7.96 -13.18
C ALA A 156 -0.78 -8.76 -14.31
N LEU A 157 -0.01 -9.67 -14.90
CA LEU A 157 -0.45 -10.50 -16.00
C LEU A 157 -0.03 -11.94 -15.74
N TYR A 158 -1.02 -12.82 -15.74
CA TYR A 158 -0.75 -14.26 -15.67
C TYR A 158 -0.32 -14.74 -17.05
N LYS A 159 0.92 -15.23 -17.13
CA LYS A 159 1.42 -15.86 -18.36
C LYS A 159 1.08 -17.35 -18.33
N PRO A 160 0.49 -17.91 -19.42
CA PRO A 160 0.33 -19.37 -19.52
C PRO A 160 1.65 -20.08 -19.29
N ASN A 161 1.64 -21.19 -18.58
CA ASN A 161 2.82 -21.99 -18.27
C ASN A 161 3.91 -21.25 -17.49
N LYS A 162 3.57 -20.18 -16.73
CA LYS A 162 4.52 -19.50 -15.86
C LYS A 162 5.05 -20.50 -14.82
N ALA A 163 6.37 -20.56 -14.68
CA ALA A 163 7.01 -21.34 -13.64
C ALA A 163 6.58 -20.85 -12.24
N LYS A 164 6.65 -21.74 -11.25
CA LYS A 164 6.43 -21.34 -9.85
C LYS A 164 7.36 -20.20 -9.47
N VAL A 165 6.83 -19.22 -8.74
CA VAL A 165 7.63 -18.15 -8.16
C VAL A 165 8.03 -18.57 -6.76
N THR A 166 9.31 -18.65 -6.51
CA THR A 166 9.86 -18.90 -5.18
C THR A 166 10.27 -17.56 -4.56
N LEU A 167 9.76 -17.27 -3.38
CA LEU A 167 10.12 -16.08 -2.61
C LEU A 167 11.13 -16.47 -1.54
N PRO A 168 12.33 -15.84 -1.51
CA PRO A 168 13.28 -16.07 -0.43
C PRO A 168 12.79 -15.36 0.84
N LEU A 169 12.31 -16.11 1.81
CA LEU A 169 11.89 -15.59 3.12
C LEU A 169 13.03 -15.67 4.14
N THR A 170 14.22 -15.29 3.75
CA THR A 170 15.44 -15.33 4.58
C THR A 170 15.43 -14.37 5.76
N TYR A 171 14.42 -13.52 5.83
CA TYR A 171 14.23 -12.55 6.91
C TYR A 171 13.37 -13.07 8.06
N LEU A 172 12.71 -14.23 7.89
CA LEU A 172 11.98 -14.87 8.97
C LEU A 172 12.98 -15.54 9.91
N SER A 173 12.73 -15.42 11.20
CA SER A 173 13.47 -16.18 12.23
C SER A 173 13.19 -17.67 12.09
N ASP A 174 14.11 -18.52 12.57
CA ASP A 174 13.84 -19.96 12.61
C ASP A 174 12.65 -20.26 13.55
N GLY A 175 11.67 -21.01 13.05
CA GLY A 175 10.46 -21.29 13.82
C GLY A 175 9.36 -21.98 13.04
N HIS A 176 8.23 -22.17 13.68
CA HIS A 176 7.00 -22.66 13.09
C HIS A 176 6.04 -21.50 12.87
N TYR A 177 5.47 -21.39 11.67
CA TYR A 177 4.56 -20.32 11.30
C TYR A 177 3.22 -20.90 10.86
N THR A 178 2.14 -20.25 11.28
CA THR A 178 0.82 -20.44 10.67
C THR A 178 0.68 -19.41 9.53
N VAL A 179 0.16 -19.85 8.40
CA VAL A 179 -0.01 -18.98 7.22
C VAL A 179 -1.50 -18.89 6.91
N ASP A 180 -2.03 -17.68 7.00
CA ASP A 180 -3.39 -17.34 6.58
C ASP A 180 -3.33 -16.61 5.25
N GLN A 181 -4.06 -17.10 4.25
CA GLN A 181 -4.17 -16.44 2.95
C GLN A 181 -5.44 -15.63 2.89
N ILE A 182 -5.30 -14.36 2.53
CA ILE A 182 -6.40 -13.43 2.26
C ILE A 182 -6.38 -13.11 0.77
N SER A 183 -7.48 -13.35 0.09
CA SER A 183 -7.63 -13.15 -1.36
C SER A 183 -8.92 -12.39 -1.68
#